data_053f6cecce55d3244841f9ffb469ad72
#
_entry.id   053f6cecce55d3244841f9ffb469ad72
#
_cell.length_a   1.000
_cell.length_b   1.000
_cell.length_c   1.000
_cell.angle_alpha   90.00
_cell.angle_beta   90.00
_cell.angle_gamma   90.00
#
_symmetry.space_group_name_H-M   'P 1'
#
loop_
_entity.id
_entity.type
_entity.pdbx_description
1 polymer ?
#
loop_
_entity_poly.entity_id
_entity_poly.type
_entity_poly.pdbx_seq_one_letter_code
_entity_poly.pdbx_strand_id
1 'polypeptide(L)'
;MRQRGSVIVLVAAAVLLFGYVATHRDPVHRPDPPPTPATPSGLPRVVGDRAFGPPGLKLLVTGAHPQIIDTSTGRVSPVPGVTLSDGERAAVEIVPAGTVVTEIAPSTSRTRTTLVPARGGRPVLLGYDVVVVPARHGTDLYVSSHDSGRTKVTITTRAGVARSFWTVGGTVTPLRDAAAGLVVQQIGDRGMAELRVLDPRSGATRRVLSVGGILVSVGPDSVAYVPPDCHGDCPLSVTGLVDGHTRSYRLPPNTGNPGVGAFAPDGHRLALGVPGQYRDGRLIIVPGFAEVLDLRTGEIVRIPGLDTAAERAPDLSWSGGTLVLGVWSGTRGQVASWSADRKDTLRVLPAEPRGDESFSSVTALPP
;
A
#
# COMPACT_ATOMS: atom_id res chain seq x y z
N MET A 1 -8.37 -23.08 5.12
CA MET A 1 -8.27 -22.23 3.91
C MET A 1 -7.65 -20.91 4.35
N ARG A 2 -6.40 -20.64 3.96
CA ARG A 2 -5.61 -19.48 4.42
C ARG A 2 -6.04 -18.22 3.69
N GLN A 3 -6.23 -17.15 4.44
CA GLN A 3 -6.54 -15.81 3.94
C GLN A 3 -5.40 -15.24 3.11
N ARG A 4 -5.76 -14.73 1.94
CA ARG A 4 -4.87 -13.99 1.05
C ARG A 4 -5.15 -12.50 1.29
N GLY A 5 -4.20 -11.80 1.88
CA GLY A 5 -4.34 -10.39 2.21
C GLY A 5 -3.75 -9.50 1.12
N SER A 6 -4.51 -8.53 0.69
CA SER A 6 -4.09 -7.55 -0.32
C SER A 6 -3.44 -6.34 0.35
N VAL A 7 -2.23 -6.04 -0.07
CA VAL A 7 -1.43 -4.88 0.40
C VAL A 7 -1.70 -3.63 -0.44
N ILE A 8 -2.34 -3.77 -1.61
CA ILE A 8 -2.44 -2.73 -2.64
C ILE A 8 -3.48 -1.64 -2.36
N VAL A 9 -4.39 -1.85 -1.42
CA VAL A 9 -5.38 -0.82 -1.03
C VAL A 9 -4.71 0.50 -0.61
N LEU A 10 -3.49 0.44 -0.09
CA LEU A 10 -2.72 1.62 0.29
C LEU A 10 -2.24 2.46 -0.90
N VAL A 11 -1.95 1.84 -2.04
CA VAL A 11 -1.46 2.58 -3.22
C VAL A 11 -2.59 3.39 -3.86
N ALA A 12 -3.79 2.83 -3.97
CA ALA A 12 -4.96 3.55 -4.50
C ALA A 12 -5.41 4.68 -3.56
N ALA A 13 -5.40 4.45 -2.24
CA ALA A 13 -5.73 5.48 -1.26
C ALA A 13 -4.66 6.59 -1.21
N ALA A 14 -3.37 6.26 -1.36
CA ALA A 14 -2.31 7.24 -1.42
C ALA A 14 -2.39 8.12 -2.68
N VAL A 15 -2.71 7.56 -3.84
CA VAL A 15 -2.88 8.32 -5.08
C VAL A 15 -4.05 9.30 -4.97
N LEU A 16 -5.17 8.91 -4.36
CA LEU A 16 -6.32 9.79 -4.15
C LEU A 16 -6.04 10.88 -3.10
N LEU A 17 -5.31 10.57 -2.02
CA LEU A 17 -4.91 11.55 -1.00
C LEU A 17 -3.89 12.55 -1.52
N PHE A 18 -2.89 12.12 -2.28
CA PHE A 18 -1.92 13.04 -2.91
C PHE A 18 -2.56 13.92 -3.98
N GLY A 19 -3.49 13.41 -4.77
CA GLY A 19 -4.26 14.20 -5.73
C GLY A 19 -5.11 15.29 -5.05
N TYR A 20 -5.74 14.99 -3.93
CA TYR A 20 -6.57 15.94 -3.19
C TYR A 20 -5.75 17.07 -2.53
N VAL A 21 -4.60 16.75 -1.94
CA VAL A 21 -3.72 17.74 -1.31
C VAL A 21 -3.05 18.67 -2.35
N ALA A 22 -2.78 18.16 -3.54
CA ALA A 22 -2.14 18.95 -4.60
C ALA A 22 -3.08 19.98 -5.25
N THR A 23 -4.41 19.75 -5.26
CA THR A 23 -5.37 20.62 -5.94
C THR A 23 -5.93 21.77 -5.09
N HIS A 24 -5.64 21.80 -3.78
CA HIS A 24 -6.21 22.81 -2.86
C HIS A 24 -5.17 23.74 -2.24
N ARG A 25 -4.00 23.89 -2.85
CA ARG A 25 -3.04 24.94 -2.44
C ARG A 25 -3.27 26.18 -3.28
N ASP A 26 -3.69 27.28 -2.64
CA ASP A 26 -3.65 28.61 -3.21
C ASP A 26 -2.23 28.92 -3.72
N PRO A 27 -2.09 29.64 -4.86
CA PRO A 27 -0.79 30.01 -5.40
C PRO A 27 -0.11 31.05 -4.49
N VAL A 28 0.57 30.59 -3.47
CA VAL A 28 1.49 31.43 -2.70
C VAL A 28 2.66 31.77 -3.62
N HIS A 29 2.83 33.06 -3.89
CA HIS A 29 3.96 33.59 -4.66
C HIS A 29 5.27 33.11 -4.00
N ARG A 30 5.92 32.11 -4.60
CA ARG A 30 7.22 31.61 -4.14
C ARG A 30 8.31 32.53 -4.73
N PRO A 31 9.23 33.05 -3.91
CA PRO A 31 10.48 33.57 -4.43
C PRO A 31 11.24 32.46 -5.17
N ASP A 32 11.95 32.81 -6.22
CA ASP A 32 12.74 31.85 -7.01
C ASP A 32 13.59 30.96 -6.09
N PRO A 33 13.56 29.63 -6.28
CA PRO A 33 14.35 28.76 -5.45
C PRO A 33 15.83 29.06 -5.62
N PRO A 34 16.61 29.12 -4.51
CA PRO A 34 18.05 29.23 -4.62
C PRO A 34 18.59 28.06 -5.47
N PRO A 35 19.71 28.26 -6.18
CA PRO A 35 20.29 27.26 -7.07
C PRO A 35 20.45 25.94 -6.30
N THR A 36 19.85 24.91 -6.84
CA THR A 36 19.85 23.57 -6.26
C THR A 36 21.29 23.12 -6.01
N PRO A 37 21.70 22.89 -4.76
CA PRO A 37 23.01 22.31 -4.51
C PRO A 37 23.03 20.93 -5.16
N ALA A 38 24.16 20.56 -5.78
CA ALA A 38 24.35 19.27 -6.40
C ALA A 38 23.94 18.18 -5.40
N THR A 39 22.95 17.37 -5.77
CA THR A 39 22.48 16.25 -4.98
C THR A 39 23.69 15.37 -4.65
N PRO A 40 23.97 15.08 -3.36
CA PRO A 40 24.94 14.05 -3.05
C PRO A 40 24.46 12.77 -3.76
N SER A 41 25.31 12.16 -4.57
CA SER A 41 25.01 10.96 -5.34
C SER A 41 24.92 9.72 -4.45
N GLY A 42 24.00 9.75 -3.50
CA GLY A 42 23.61 8.59 -2.70
C GLY A 42 22.35 8.00 -3.32
N LEU A 43 22.52 7.14 -4.32
CA LEU A 43 21.44 6.28 -4.79
C LEU A 43 20.90 5.49 -3.60
N PRO A 44 19.57 5.24 -3.52
CA PRO A 44 19.00 4.28 -2.56
C PRO A 44 19.82 3.00 -2.64
N ARG A 45 20.22 2.51 -1.50
CA ARG A 45 21.15 1.39 -1.43
C ARG A 45 20.53 0.26 -0.64
N VAL A 46 20.55 -0.91 -1.26
CA VAL A 46 20.25 -2.16 -0.58
C VAL A 46 21.55 -2.94 -0.47
N VAL A 47 22.02 -3.17 0.76
CA VAL A 47 23.25 -3.88 1.06
C VAL A 47 22.90 -5.18 1.78
N GLY A 48 23.28 -6.31 1.20
CA GLY A 48 23.03 -7.63 1.77
C GLY A 48 23.61 -8.72 0.89
N ASP A 49 23.41 -9.96 1.31
CA ASP A 49 23.84 -11.13 0.56
C ASP A 49 23.01 -11.27 -0.71
N ARG A 50 23.69 -11.38 -1.86
CA ARG A 50 22.99 -11.71 -3.11
C ARG A 50 22.56 -13.17 -3.09
N ALA A 51 21.26 -13.43 -3.13
CA ALA A 51 20.73 -14.78 -3.16
C ALA A 51 19.38 -14.81 -3.89
N PHE A 52 19.06 -15.94 -4.47
CA PHE A 52 17.71 -16.20 -4.96
C PHE A 52 16.71 -16.20 -3.79
N GLY A 53 15.49 -15.79 -4.08
CA GLY A 53 14.42 -15.86 -3.11
C GLY A 53 14.01 -17.30 -2.79
N PRO A 54 13.22 -17.50 -1.75
CA PRO A 54 12.69 -18.82 -1.43
C PRO A 54 11.84 -19.38 -2.58
N PRO A 55 11.84 -20.71 -2.77
CA PRO A 55 11.02 -21.34 -3.80
C PRO A 55 9.55 -20.92 -3.73
N GLY A 56 8.96 -20.62 -4.89
CA GLY A 56 7.56 -20.21 -5.01
C GLY A 56 7.28 -18.74 -4.69
N LEU A 57 8.26 -17.97 -4.20
CA LEU A 57 8.08 -16.54 -4.03
C LEU A 57 8.07 -15.83 -5.38
N LYS A 58 6.94 -15.23 -5.71
CA LYS A 58 6.76 -14.38 -6.89
C LYS A 58 6.44 -12.96 -6.46
N LEU A 59 6.93 -12.01 -7.25
CA LEU A 59 6.69 -10.59 -7.04
C LEU A 59 5.85 -10.04 -8.16
N LEU A 60 4.88 -9.21 -7.82
CA LEU A 60 4.15 -8.37 -8.75
C LEU A 60 4.78 -6.97 -8.72
N VAL A 61 5.21 -6.51 -9.87
CA VAL A 61 5.65 -5.12 -10.07
C VAL A 61 4.57 -4.39 -10.83
N THR A 62 4.14 -3.25 -10.31
CA THR A 62 3.15 -2.37 -10.95
C THR A 62 3.82 -1.16 -11.61
N GLY A 63 3.10 -0.36 -12.37
CA GLY A 63 3.61 0.85 -13.02
C GLY A 63 3.45 0.83 -14.53
N ALA A 64 4.39 1.40 -15.25
CA ALA A 64 4.36 1.49 -16.72
C ALA A 64 4.51 0.11 -17.41
N HIS A 65 5.18 -0.83 -16.74
CA HIS A 65 5.42 -2.16 -17.27
C HIS A 65 5.09 -3.23 -16.21
N PRO A 66 3.79 -3.52 -15.99
CA PRO A 66 3.39 -4.53 -15.02
C PRO A 66 3.98 -5.89 -15.32
N GLN A 67 4.66 -6.48 -14.34
CA GLN A 67 5.41 -7.73 -14.55
C GLN A 67 5.38 -8.61 -13.30
N ILE A 68 5.54 -9.91 -13.51
CA ILE A 68 5.71 -10.91 -12.46
C ILE A 68 7.15 -11.40 -12.50
N ILE A 69 7.81 -11.39 -11.36
CA ILE A 69 9.18 -11.88 -11.17
C ILE A 69 9.14 -13.13 -10.32
N ASP A 70 9.67 -14.23 -10.83
CA ASP A 70 9.95 -15.43 -10.05
C ASP A 70 11.32 -15.25 -9.38
N THR A 71 11.34 -15.11 -8.07
CA THR A 71 12.57 -14.78 -7.33
C THR A 71 13.53 -15.94 -7.20
N SER A 72 13.06 -17.17 -7.40
CA SER A 72 13.90 -18.37 -7.33
C SER A 72 14.72 -18.59 -8.62
N THR A 73 14.28 -18.00 -9.73
CA THR A 73 14.93 -18.12 -11.02
C THR A 73 15.36 -16.78 -11.62
N GLY A 74 14.88 -15.67 -11.09
CA GLY A 74 15.04 -14.34 -11.68
C GLY A 74 14.22 -14.12 -12.96
N ARG A 75 13.36 -15.07 -13.34
CA ARG A 75 12.56 -14.96 -14.57
C ARG A 75 11.51 -13.87 -14.43
N VAL A 76 11.50 -12.99 -15.43
CA VAL A 76 10.50 -11.92 -15.55
C VAL A 76 9.48 -12.32 -16.62
N SER A 77 8.20 -12.10 -16.35
CA SER A 77 7.10 -12.30 -17.30
C SER A 77 6.09 -11.15 -17.18
N PRO A 78 5.42 -10.77 -18.27
CA PRO A 78 4.34 -9.79 -18.21
C PRO A 78 3.18 -10.32 -17.36
N VAL A 79 2.38 -9.41 -16.79
CA VAL A 79 1.14 -9.81 -16.10
C VAL A 79 0.13 -10.28 -17.16
N PRO A 80 -0.42 -11.48 -17.05
CA PRO A 80 -1.35 -12.01 -18.04
C PRO A 80 -2.58 -11.13 -18.25
N GLY A 81 -2.90 -10.83 -19.51
CA GLY A 81 -4.08 -10.05 -19.88
C GLY A 81 -3.99 -8.55 -19.58
N VAL A 82 -2.84 -8.04 -19.20
CA VAL A 82 -2.59 -6.61 -19.02
C VAL A 82 -1.79 -6.10 -20.20
N THR A 83 -2.37 -5.17 -20.95
CA THR A 83 -1.72 -4.47 -22.05
C THR A 83 -1.97 -2.98 -21.87
N LEU A 84 -0.91 -2.20 -21.73
CA LEU A 84 -0.98 -0.75 -21.57
C LEU A 84 -0.52 -0.08 -22.88
N SER A 85 -1.11 1.06 -23.18
CA SER A 85 -0.64 1.94 -24.24
C SER A 85 0.61 2.71 -23.79
N ASP A 86 1.33 3.29 -24.76
CA ASP A 86 2.51 4.08 -24.47
C ASP A 86 2.19 5.26 -23.52
N GLY A 87 2.96 5.35 -22.45
CA GLY A 87 2.79 6.37 -21.41
C GLY A 87 1.72 6.08 -20.39
N GLU A 88 0.89 5.04 -20.55
CA GLU A 88 -0.04 4.61 -19.50
C GLU A 88 0.70 3.88 -18.39
N ARG A 89 0.10 3.93 -17.20
CA ARG A 89 0.58 3.25 -15.99
C ARG A 89 -0.57 2.48 -15.38
N ALA A 90 -0.29 1.39 -14.69
CA ALA A 90 -1.31 0.65 -14.00
C ALA A 90 -0.88 0.23 -12.59
N ALA A 91 -1.80 0.41 -11.64
CA ALA A 91 -1.80 -0.39 -10.44
C ALA A 91 -2.48 -1.73 -10.76
N VAL A 92 -1.84 -2.81 -10.36
CA VAL A 92 -2.31 -4.18 -10.65
C VAL A 92 -2.43 -4.94 -9.34
N GLU A 93 -3.55 -5.63 -9.15
CA GLU A 93 -3.79 -6.48 -8.01
C GLU A 93 -4.28 -7.86 -8.48
N ILE A 94 -3.65 -8.93 -7.97
CA ILE A 94 -4.11 -10.29 -8.22
C ILE A 94 -5.03 -10.72 -7.08
N VAL A 95 -6.28 -10.96 -7.40
CA VAL A 95 -7.35 -11.31 -6.47
C VAL A 95 -7.97 -12.68 -6.86
N PRO A 96 -8.75 -13.32 -6.00
CA PRO A 96 -9.38 -14.61 -6.35
C PRO A 96 -10.28 -14.57 -7.60
N ALA A 97 -10.83 -13.40 -7.92
CA ALA A 97 -11.65 -13.17 -9.12
C ALA A 97 -10.82 -13.12 -10.41
N GLY A 98 -9.56 -12.70 -10.33
CA GLY A 98 -8.70 -12.45 -11.50
C GLY A 98 -7.65 -11.39 -11.20
N THR A 99 -7.36 -10.58 -12.20
CA THR A 99 -6.43 -9.46 -12.09
C THR A 99 -7.23 -8.15 -12.19
N VAL A 100 -7.22 -7.36 -11.13
CA VAL A 100 -7.75 -5.99 -11.15
C VAL A 100 -6.66 -5.07 -11.66
N VAL A 101 -6.98 -4.30 -12.69
CA VAL A 101 -6.07 -3.35 -13.35
C VAL A 101 -6.68 -1.97 -13.25
N THR A 102 -6.00 -1.06 -12.56
CA THR A 102 -6.38 0.36 -12.51
C THR A 102 -5.39 1.15 -13.35
N GLU A 103 -5.83 1.54 -14.53
CA GLU A 103 -5.05 2.29 -15.51
C GLU A 103 -5.11 3.79 -15.19
N ILE A 104 -3.97 4.46 -15.32
CA ILE A 104 -3.81 5.89 -15.14
C ILE A 104 -3.27 6.44 -16.43
N ALA A 105 -4.12 7.13 -17.18
CA ALA A 105 -3.69 7.75 -18.44
C ALA A 105 -3.00 9.09 -18.14
N PRO A 106 -1.86 9.40 -18.78
CA PRO A 106 -1.12 10.63 -18.54
C PRO A 106 -1.89 11.91 -18.92
N SER A 107 -2.86 11.79 -19.82
CA SER A 107 -3.66 12.91 -20.34
C SER A 107 -4.92 13.20 -19.52
N THR A 108 -5.28 12.35 -18.56
CA THR A 108 -6.50 12.52 -17.76
C THR A 108 -6.20 12.31 -16.28
N SER A 109 -6.91 13.04 -15.42
CA SER A 109 -6.88 12.78 -13.98
C SER A 109 -7.76 11.59 -13.57
N ARG A 110 -8.43 10.94 -14.53
CA ARG A 110 -9.35 9.82 -14.26
C ARG A 110 -8.65 8.49 -14.39
N THR A 111 -8.96 7.61 -13.47
CA THR A 111 -8.52 6.22 -13.51
C THR A 111 -9.60 5.33 -14.13
N ARG A 112 -9.19 4.29 -14.84
CA ARG A 112 -10.07 3.25 -15.39
C ARG A 112 -9.75 1.93 -14.74
N THR A 113 -10.71 1.31 -14.08
CA THR A 113 -10.50 0.03 -13.40
C THR A 113 -11.23 -1.10 -14.11
N THR A 114 -10.49 -2.15 -14.43
CA THR A 114 -10.93 -3.31 -15.17
C THR A 114 -10.59 -4.59 -14.42
N LEU A 115 -11.43 -5.60 -14.49
CA LEU A 115 -11.17 -6.95 -14.04
C LEU A 115 -10.86 -7.85 -15.24
N VAL A 116 -9.68 -8.45 -15.23
CA VAL A 116 -9.30 -9.54 -16.16
C VAL A 116 -9.57 -10.87 -15.44
N PRO A 117 -10.57 -11.68 -15.85
CA PRO A 117 -10.98 -12.86 -15.10
C PRO A 117 -9.88 -13.93 -15.05
N ALA A 118 -9.70 -14.61 -13.89
CA ALA A 118 -8.66 -15.62 -13.67
C ALA A 118 -8.74 -16.83 -14.60
N ARG A 119 -9.92 -17.16 -15.10
CA ARG A 119 -10.15 -18.33 -16.00
C ARG A 119 -10.18 -17.95 -17.48
N GLY A 120 -9.66 -16.79 -17.82
CA GLY A 120 -9.80 -16.23 -19.17
C GLY A 120 -11.18 -15.60 -19.37
N GLY A 121 -11.36 -14.91 -20.48
CA GLY A 121 -12.56 -14.18 -20.82
C GLY A 121 -12.25 -12.73 -21.19
N ARG A 122 -13.29 -12.00 -21.57
CA ARG A 122 -13.13 -10.59 -21.89
C ARG A 122 -12.95 -9.78 -20.60
N PRO A 123 -12.06 -8.78 -20.59
CA PRO A 123 -11.96 -7.84 -19.47
C PRO A 123 -13.29 -7.15 -19.19
N VAL A 124 -13.62 -6.96 -17.92
CA VAL A 124 -14.87 -6.37 -17.45
C VAL A 124 -14.55 -5.00 -16.87
N LEU A 125 -15.14 -3.94 -17.39
CA LEU A 125 -15.02 -2.60 -16.82
C LEU A 125 -15.77 -2.56 -15.47
N LEU A 126 -15.04 -2.28 -14.39
CA LEU A 126 -15.61 -2.09 -13.05
C LEU A 126 -16.03 -0.64 -12.83
N GLY A 127 -15.37 0.32 -13.45
CA GLY A 127 -15.74 1.74 -13.39
C GLY A 127 -14.55 2.68 -13.63
N TYR A 128 -14.87 3.96 -13.48
CA TYR A 128 -13.88 5.05 -13.47
C TYR A 128 -13.80 5.64 -12.08
N ASP A 129 -12.57 5.97 -11.63
CA ASP A 129 -12.29 6.54 -10.31
C ASP A 129 -12.89 5.71 -9.17
N VAL A 130 -12.82 4.39 -9.31
CA VAL A 130 -13.32 3.43 -8.33
C VAL A 130 -12.20 2.80 -7.54
N VAL A 131 -12.48 2.47 -6.28
CA VAL A 131 -11.63 1.63 -5.44
C VAL A 131 -12.23 0.24 -5.36
N VAL A 132 -11.38 -0.78 -5.54
CA VAL A 132 -11.79 -2.18 -5.53
C VAL A 132 -11.11 -2.90 -4.38
N VAL A 133 -11.89 -3.65 -3.61
CA VAL A 133 -11.40 -4.50 -2.53
C VAL A 133 -11.96 -5.91 -2.70
N PRO A 134 -11.12 -6.95 -2.68
CA PRO A 134 -11.62 -8.32 -2.75
C PRO A 134 -12.39 -8.68 -1.50
N ALA A 135 -13.50 -9.41 -1.68
CA ALA A 135 -14.22 -10.00 -0.58
C ALA A 135 -13.34 -11.05 0.12
N ARG A 136 -13.44 -11.12 1.43
CA ARG A 136 -12.69 -12.05 2.27
C ARG A 136 -12.90 -13.51 1.85
N HIS A 137 -14.09 -13.82 1.40
CA HIS A 137 -14.46 -15.16 0.98
C HIS A 137 -15.03 -15.14 -0.44
N GLY A 138 -14.64 -16.14 -1.23
CA GLY A 138 -15.13 -16.27 -2.60
C GLY A 138 -14.40 -15.39 -3.62
N THR A 139 -15.14 -14.98 -4.63
CA THR A 139 -14.61 -14.23 -5.79
C THR A 139 -15.33 -12.89 -6.00
N ASP A 140 -16.11 -12.44 -5.01
CA ASP A 140 -16.80 -11.16 -5.11
C ASP A 140 -15.83 -10.00 -4.82
N LEU A 141 -16.18 -8.82 -5.31
CA LEU A 141 -15.42 -7.59 -5.15
C LEU A 141 -16.34 -6.51 -4.58
N TYR A 142 -15.82 -5.69 -3.66
CA TYR A 142 -16.42 -4.43 -3.29
C TYR A 142 -15.87 -3.34 -4.22
N VAL A 143 -16.74 -2.74 -5.00
CA VAL A 143 -16.40 -1.65 -5.92
C VAL A 143 -17.05 -0.38 -5.38
N SER A 144 -16.24 0.58 -4.95
CA SER A 144 -16.74 1.87 -4.47
C SER A 144 -16.54 2.96 -5.50
N SER A 145 -17.58 3.75 -5.70
CA SER A 145 -17.57 4.96 -6.52
C SER A 145 -18.10 6.14 -5.71
N HIS A 146 -17.50 7.31 -5.89
CA HIS A 146 -17.93 8.53 -5.22
C HIS A 146 -18.60 9.48 -6.21
N ASP A 147 -19.76 9.98 -5.86
CA ASP A 147 -20.49 10.97 -6.63
C ASP A 147 -21.29 11.88 -5.70
N SER A 148 -21.22 13.19 -5.97
CA SER A 148 -22.06 14.22 -5.34
C SER A 148 -22.12 14.14 -3.80
N GLY A 149 -20.96 13.92 -3.15
CA GLY A 149 -20.85 13.84 -1.70
C GLY A 149 -21.35 12.53 -1.09
N ARG A 150 -21.56 11.50 -1.89
CA ARG A 150 -21.96 10.16 -1.44
C ARG A 150 -21.09 9.09 -2.07
N THR A 151 -20.83 8.04 -1.32
CA THR A 151 -20.13 6.86 -1.84
C THR A 151 -21.13 5.72 -2.00
N LYS A 152 -21.19 5.16 -3.21
CA LYS A 152 -21.88 3.91 -3.52
C LYS A 152 -20.87 2.76 -3.48
N VAL A 153 -21.14 1.74 -2.70
CA VAL A 153 -20.38 0.50 -2.69
C VAL A 153 -21.23 -0.61 -3.29
N THR A 154 -20.72 -1.21 -4.35
CA THR A 154 -21.39 -2.29 -5.09
C THR A 154 -20.65 -3.60 -4.83
N ILE A 155 -21.37 -4.65 -4.47
CA ILE A 155 -20.85 -6.01 -4.41
C ILE A 155 -20.97 -6.61 -5.80
N THR A 156 -19.83 -6.89 -6.41
CA THR A 156 -19.73 -7.32 -7.82
C THR A 156 -19.14 -8.70 -7.89
N THR A 157 -19.72 -9.55 -8.72
CA THR A 157 -19.20 -10.89 -9.00
C THR A 157 -17.95 -10.83 -9.88
N ARG A 158 -17.21 -11.95 -10.00
CA ARG A 158 -16.11 -12.11 -10.95
C ARG A 158 -16.49 -11.88 -12.43
N ALA A 159 -17.78 -11.92 -12.76
CA ALA A 159 -18.28 -11.62 -14.09
C ALA A 159 -18.67 -10.15 -14.27
N GLY A 160 -18.41 -9.30 -13.26
CA GLY A 160 -18.76 -7.89 -13.29
C GLY A 160 -20.24 -7.60 -13.03
N VAL A 161 -21.01 -8.61 -12.64
CA VAL A 161 -22.45 -8.44 -12.37
C VAL A 161 -22.63 -7.95 -10.95
N ALA A 162 -23.30 -6.80 -10.77
CA ALA A 162 -23.67 -6.27 -9.47
C ALA A 162 -24.72 -7.18 -8.81
N ARG A 163 -24.43 -7.62 -7.57
CA ARG A 163 -25.38 -8.41 -6.75
C ARG A 163 -26.23 -7.53 -5.85
N SER A 164 -25.59 -6.58 -5.21
CA SER A 164 -26.24 -5.63 -4.30
C SER A 164 -25.41 -4.37 -4.20
N PHE A 165 -25.99 -3.32 -3.67
CA PHE A 165 -25.26 -2.11 -3.35
C PHE A 165 -25.86 -1.43 -2.13
N TRP A 166 -25.07 -0.57 -1.51
CA TRP A 166 -25.51 0.38 -0.50
C TRP A 166 -24.82 1.72 -0.72
N THR A 167 -25.36 2.76 -0.09
CA THR A 167 -24.83 4.12 -0.23
C THR A 167 -24.66 4.74 1.15
N VAL A 168 -23.55 5.44 1.33
CA VAL A 168 -23.22 6.14 2.56
C VAL A 168 -22.84 7.59 2.25
N GLY A 169 -23.10 8.51 3.17
CA GLY A 169 -22.70 9.92 3.04
C GLY A 169 -21.20 10.09 3.15
N GLY A 170 -20.67 11.13 2.48
CA GLY A 170 -19.25 11.44 2.47
C GLY A 170 -18.43 10.57 1.52
N THR A 171 -17.12 10.83 1.51
CA THR A 171 -16.14 10.02 0.75
C THR A 171 -15.71 8.85 1.60
N VAL A 172 -16.03 7.64 1.15
CA VAL A 172 -15.65 6.38 1.82
C VAL A 172 -14.77 5.57 0.89
N THR A 173 -13.57 5.26 1.38
CA THR A 173 -12.60 4.41 0.70
C THR A 173 -12.53 3.05 1.41
N PRO A 174 -13.02 1.98 0.79
CA PRO A 174 -12.82 0.64 1.30
C PRO A 174 -11.32 0.30 1.33
N LEU A 175 -10.88 -0.33 2.43
CA LEU A 175 -9.49 -0.69 2.63
C LEU A 175 -9.30 -2.21 2.64
N ARG A 176 -10.20 -2.92 3.32
CA ARG A 176 -10.09 -4.38 3.46
C ARG A 176 -11.42 -4.99 3.94
N ASP A 177 -11.77 -6.15 3.41
CA ASP A 177 -12.80 -7.01 4.00
C ASP A 177 -12.16 -7.94 5.04
N ALA A 178 -12.41 -7.65 6.31
CA ALA A 178 -11.87 -8.37 7.48
C ALA A 178 -12.95 -9.21 8.16
N ALA A 179 -12.57 -10.00 9.18
CA ALA A 179 -13.54 -10.80 9.95
C ALA A 179 -14.61 -9.95 10.62
N ALA A 180 -14.25 -8.76 11.08
CA ALA A 180 -15.15 -7.83 11.75
C ALA A 180 -16.12 -7.13 10.79
N GLY A 181 -15.81 -7.07 9.49
CA GLY A 181 -16.55 -6.37 8.45
C GLY A 181 -15.65 -5.65 7.46
N LEU A 182 -16.22 -4.75 6.67
CA LEU A 182 -15.49 -3.95 5.71
C LEU A 182 -14.83 -2.77 6.43
N VAL A 183 -13.49 -2.80 6.49
CA VAL A 183 -12.71 -1.68 7.02
C VAL A 183 -12.65 -0.58 5.97
N VAL A 184 -12.97 0.63 6.38
CA VAL A 184 -13.00 1.79 5.49
C VAL A 184 -12.33 2.99 6.13
N GLN A 185 -11.82 3.87 5.29
CA GLN A 185 -11.51 5.25 5.66
C GLN A 185 -12.63 6.15 5.13
N GLN A 186 -13.20 6.96 6.00
CA GLN A 186 -14.25 7.92 5.64
C GLN A 186 -13.77 9.32 5.96
N ILE A 187 -13.97 10.25 5.02
CA ILE A 187 -13.77 11.67 5.31
C ILE A 187 -15.07 12.18 5.94
N GLY A 188 -15.02 12.54 7.20
CA GLY A 188 -16.13 13.09 7.94
C GLY A 188 -16.42 14.56 7.60
N ASP A 189 -17.51 15.10 8.16
CA ASP A 189 -18.00 16.46 7.88
C ASP A 189 -16.99 17.57 8.23
N ARG A 190 -16.03 17.28 9.12
CA ARG A 190 -14.96 18.22 9.51
C ARG A 190 -13.70 18.06 8.66
N GLY A 191 -13.71 17.29 7.58
CA GLY A 191 -12.55 16.97 6.74
C GLY A 191 -11.54 16.02 7.40
N MET A 192 -11.83 15.50 8.60
CA MET A 192 -10.97 14.52 9.26
C MET A 192 -11.26 13.12 8.75
N ALA A 193 -10.19 12.36 8.54
CA ALA A 193 -10.30 10.96 8.19
C ALA A 193 -10.71 10.14 9.41
N GLU A 194 -11.72 9.29 9.25
CA GLU A 194 -12.17 8.34 10.26
C GLU A 194 -11.97 6.91 9.76
N LEU A 195 -11.41 6.07 10.60
CA LEU A 195 -11.32 4.63 10.34
C LEU A 195 -12.51 3.93 10.96
N ARG A 196 -13.25 3.19 10.15
CA ARG A 196 -14.48 2.52 10.55
C ARG A 196 -14.54 1.08 10.09
N VAL A 197 -15.30 0.26 10.81
CA VAL A 197 -15.76 -1.05 10.34
C VAL A 197 -17.23 -0.93 10.00
N LEU A 198 -17.58 -1.27 8.76
CA LEU A 198 -18.94 -1.28 8.26
C LEU A 198 -19.46 -2.71 8.12
N ASP A 199 -20.75 -2.87 8.25
CA ASP A 199 -21.42 -4.09 7.81
C ASP A 199 -21.31 -4.20 6.28
N PRO A 200 -20.71 -5.28 5.75
CA PRO A 200 -20.44 -5.36 4.32
C PRO A 200 -21.70 -5.51 3.46
N ARG A 201 -22.88 -5.82 4.05
CA ARG A 201 -24.13 -5.99 3.32
C ARG A 201 -24.99 -4.72 3.31
N SER A 202 -24.97 -3.96 4.39
CA SER A 202 -25.83 -2.80 4.58
C SER A 202 -25.09 -1.46 4.58
N GLY A 203 -23.78 -1.47 4.75
CA GLY A 203 -22.97 -0.25 4.94
C GLY A 203 -23.16 0.40 6.32
N ALA A 204 -23.91 -0.20 7.22
CA ALA A 204 -24.10 0.32 8.58
C ALA A 204 -22.78 0.29 9.37
N THR A 205 -22.47 1.36 10.09
CA THR A 205 -21.29 1.42 10.93
C THR A 205 -21.43 0.45 12.10
N ARG A 206 -20.54 -0.52 12.17
CA ARG A 206 -20.40 -1.45 13.32
C ARG A 206 -19.52 -0.85 14.41
N ARG A 207 -18.45 -0.15 13.99
CA ARG A 207 -17.47 0.42 14.92
C ARG A 207 -16.73 1.60 14.30
N VAL A 208 -16.39 2.59 15.13
CA VAL A 208 -15.39 3.62 14.82
C VAL A 208 -14.09 3.22 15.51
N LEU A 209 -13.01 3.16 14.75
CA LEU A 209 -11.69 2.71 15.22
C LEU A 209 -10.80 3.89 15.59
N SER A 210 -10.84 4.96 14.80
CA SER A 210 -10.04 6.17 14.98
C SER A 210 -10.71 7.36 14.31
N VAL A 211 -10.50 8.55 14.87
CA VAL A 211 -10.91 9.84 14.30
C VAL A 211 -9.66 10.70 14.14
N GLY A 212 -9.42 11.16 12.91
CA GLY A 212 -8.26 11.98 12.57
C GLY A 212 -6.92 11.23 12.48
N GLY A 213 -6.88 9.94 12.79
CA GLY A 213 -5.64 9.15 12.73
C GLY A 213 -5.12 8.99 11.29
N ILE A 214 -3.80 9.07 11.15
CA ILE A 214 -3.12 8.81 9.87
C ILE A 214 -2.94 7.30 9.74
N LEU A 215 -3.59 6.70 8.74
CA LEU A 215 -3.52 5.26 8.49
C LEU A 215 -2.10 4.84 8.10
N VAL A 216 -1.60 3.81 8.77
CA VAL A 216 -0.32 3.16 8.44
C VAL A 216 -0.57 1.83 7.72
N SER A 217 -1.48 1.00 8.23
CA SER A 217 -1.78 -0.30 7.61
C SER A 217 -3.10 -0.90 8.10
N VAL A 218 -3.70 -1.76 7.30
CA VAL A 218 -4.84 -2.61 7.69
C VAL A 218 -4.44 -4.07 7.60
N GLY A 219 -4.44 -4.74 8.73
CA GLY A 219 -4.16 -6.17 8.86
C GLY A 219 -5.40 -7.05 8.75
N PRO A 220 -5.23 -8.37 8.94
CA PRO A 220 -6.35 -9.30 8.97
C PRO A 220 -7.32 -9.04 10.13
N ASP A 221 -6.80 -8.68 11.30
CA ASP A 221 -7.55 -8.56 12.53
C ASP A 221 -7.29 -7.24 13.29
N SER A 222 -6.46 -6.35 12.73
CA SER A 222 -6.07 -5.09 13.36
C SER A 222 -5.84 -3.99 12.34
N VAL A 223 -5.90 -2.73 12.79
CA VAL A 223 -5.50 -1.55 12.03
C VAL A 223 -4.43 -0.79 12.79
N ALA A 224 -3.42 -0.29 12.07
CA ALA A 224 -2.35 0.54 12.61
C ALA A 224 -2.48 1.97 12.09
N TYR A 225 -2.37 2.93 12.99
CA TYR A 225 -2.42 4.36 12.68
C TYR A 225 -1.59 5.18 13.67
N VAL A 226 -1.24 6.40 13.30
CA VAL A 226 -0.63 7.39 14.19
C VAL A 226 -1.62 8.52 14.47
N PRO A 227 -1.51 9.22 15.62
CA PRO A 227 -2.36 10.37 15.91
C PRO A 227 -2.22 11.49 14.88
N PRO A 228 -3.28 12.28 14.61
CA PRO A 228 -3.25 13.32 13.57
C PRO A 228 -2.25 14.45 13.86
N ASP A 229 -2.05 14.77 15.12
CA ASP A 229 -1.17 15.87 15.56
C ASP A 229 0.26 15.40 15.82
N CYS A 230 0.65 14.33 15.17
CA CYS A 230 1.96 13.74 15.35
C CYS A 230 3.06 14.55 14.69
N HIS A 231 3.81 15.28 15.48
CA HIS A 231 5.02 15.98 15.09
C HIS A 231 6.21 15.41 15.86
N GLY A 232 6.88 14.38 15.32
CA GLY A 232 8.07 13.78 15.96
C GLY A 232 7.84 12.37 16.51
N ASP A 233 8.19 12.12 17.75
CA ASP A 233 8.15 10.78 18.37
C ASP A 233 6.71 10.38 18.77
N CYS A 234 5.95 9.91 17.82
CA CYS A 234 4.56 9.55 18.03
C CYS A 234 4.38 8.07 18.35
N PRO A 235 3.44 7.74 19.25
CA PRO A 235 3.08 6.35 19.44
C PRO A 235 2.34 5.82 18.22
N LEU A 236 2.69 4.62 17.80
CA LEU A 236 1.89 3.85 16.84
C LEU A 236 0.74 3.19 17.61
N SER A 237 -0.48 3.47 17.22
CA SER A 237 -1.67 2.81 17.76
C SER A 237 -2.06 1.63 16.89
N VAL A 238 -2.30 0.48 17.50
CA VAL A 238 -2.82 -0.72 16.85
C VAL A 238 -4.12 -1.12 17.52
N THR A 239 -5.22 -1.06 16.76
CA THR A 239 -6.56 -1.35 17.26
C THR A 239 -7.09 -2.66 16.67
N GLY A 240 -7.53 -3.58 17.53
CA GLY A 240 -8.21 -4.79 17.12
C GLY A 240 -9.55 -4.50 16.44
N LEU A 241 -9.80 -5.13 15.30
CA LEU A 241 -11.02 -4.88 14.50
C LEU A 241 -12.27 -5.47 15.16
N VAL A 242 -12.12 -6.58 15.90
CA VAL A 242 -13.23 -7.29 16.54
C VAL A 242 -13.56 -6.70 17.91
N ASP A 243 -12.55 -6.57 18.78
CA ASP A 243 -12.72 -6.13 20.18
C ASP A 243 -12.61 -4.61 20.35
N GLY A 244 -11.95 -3.92 19.41
CA GLY A 244 -11.67 -2.48 19.49
C GLY A 244 -10.61 -2.11 20.53
N HIS A 245 -9.93 -3.12 21.08
CA HIS A 245 -8.86 -2.86 22.03
C HIS A 245 -7.66 -2.21 21.32
N THR A 246 -7.21 -1.08 21.84
CA THR A 246 -6.06 -0.34 21.30
C THR A 246 -4.83 -0.56 22.16
N ARG A 247 -3.72 -0.92 21.52
CA ARG A 247 -2.39 -0.92 22.11
C ARG A 247 -1.56 0.16 21.46
N SER A 248 -0.75 0.86 22.27
CA SER A 248 0.17 1.88 21.79
C SER A 248 1.60 1.37 21.90
N TYR A 249 2.37 1.56 20.84
CA TYR A 249 3.77 1.16 20.76
C TYR A 249 4.61 2.42 20.58
N ARG A 250 5.62 2.57 21.42
CA ARG A 250 6.59 3.66 21.26
C ARG A 250 7.58 3.28 20.18
N LEU A 251 7.60 4.05 19.09
CA LEU A 251 8.58 3.87 18.04
C LEU A 251 9.95 4.41 18.47
N PRO A 252 11.06 3.88 17.92
CA PRO A 252 12.39 4.41 18.18
C PRO A 252 12.50 5.89 17.83
N PRO A 253 13.37 6.65 18.51
CA PRO A 253 13.65 8.02 18.14
C PRO A 253 14.05 8.13 16.67
N ASN A 254 13.57 9.15 15.98
CA ASN A 254 13.77 9.39 14.55
C ASN A 254 13.02 8.45 13.58
N THR A 255 12.15 7.56 14.06
CA THR A 255 11.22 6.84 13.18
C THR A 255 10.20 7.83 12.58
N GLY A 256 9.86 8.88 13.31
CA GLY A 256 8.91 9.89 12.83
C GLY A 256 7.54 9.27 12.53
N ASN A 257 6.91 9.73 11.45
CA ASN A 257 5.67 9.16 10.96
C ASN A 257 6.00 8.05 9.93
N PRO A 258 5.75 6.76 10.21
CA PRO A 258 5.89 5.72 9.22
C PRO A 258 4.92 5.99 8.06
N GLY A 259 5.48 6.15 6.85
CA GLY A 259 4.68 6.48 5.67
C GLY A 259 3.80 5.32 5.20
N VAL A 260 4.25 4.09 5.41
CA VAL A 260 3.56 2.87 4.99
C VAL A 260 3.83 1.74 5.98
N GLY A 261 2.89 0.78 6.05
CA GLY A 261 3.06 -0.43 6.82
C GLY A 261 2.47 -1.66 6.13
N ALA A 262 2.92 -2.83 6.54
CA ALA A 262 2.39 -4.10 6.10
C ALA A 262 2.30 -5.10 7.26
N PHE A 263 1.08 -5.54 7.59
CA PHE A 263 0.90 -6.63 8.54
C PHE A 263 1.31 -7.96 7.93
N ALA A 264 2.02 -8.77 8.69
CA ALA A 264 2.25 -10.16 8.33
C ALA A 264 0.92 -10.95 8.30
N PRO A 265 0.84 -12.01 7.49
CA PRO A 265 -0.39 -12.82 7.39
C PRO A 265 -0.84 -13.46 8.70
N ASP A 266 0.10 -13.66 9.64
CA ASP A 266 -0.18 -14.18 10.97
C ASP A 266 -0.80 -13.14 11.93
N GLY A 267 -0.81 -11.85 11.53
CA GLY A 267 -1.32 -10.74 12.34
C GLY A 267 -0.44 -10.34 13.53
N HIS A 268 0.73 -10.97 13.71
CA HIS A 268 1.59 -10.75 14.87
C HIS A 268 2.76 -9.80 14.61
N ARG A 269 3.05 -9.51 13.36
CA ARG A 269 4.14 -8.62 12.97
C ARG A 269 3.64 -7.54 12.04
N LEU A 270 4.20 -6.35 12.22
CA LEU A 270 3.94 -5.18 11.38
C LEU A 270 5.27 -4.63 10.89
N ALA A 271 5.49 -4.67 9.58
CA ALA A 271 6.57 -3.94 8.95
C ALA A 271 6.19 -2.48 8.78
N LEU A 272 7.12 -1.57 9.05
CA LEU A 272 6.97 -0.12 8.96
C LEU A 272 8.01 0.40 7.99
N GLY A 273 7.59 1.14 7.00
CA GLY A 273 8.47 1.85 6.06
C GLY A 273 8.54 3.33 6.45
N VAL A 274 9.73 3.80 6.72
CA VAL A 274 9.99 5.18 7.08
C VAL A 274 10.63 5.89 5.90
N PRO A 275 9.99 6.93 5.34
CA PRO A 275 10.62 7.72 4.29
C PRO A 275 11.81 8.49 4.85
N GLY A 276 12.78 8.81 4.01
CA GLY A 276 13.85 9.73 4.37
C GLY A 276 13.30 11.11 4.69
N GLN A 277 14.01 11.86 5.50
CA GLN A 277 13.60 13.19 5.95
C GLN A 277 14.66 14.23 5.68
N TYR A 278 14.22 15.46 5.34
CA TYR A 278 15.08 16.64 5.34
C TYR A 278 15.11 17.23 6.75
N ARG A 279 16.29 17.37 7.33
CA ARG A 279 16.46 17.96 8.66
C ARG A 279 16.91 19.42 8.57
N ASP A 280 16.22 20.31 9.30
CA ASP A 280 16.60 21.70 9.61
C ASP A 280 16.89 22.62 8.42
N GLY A 281 16.15 22.50 7.32
CA GLY A 281 16.35 23.37 6.15
C GLY A 281 17.73 23.27 5.50
N ARG A 282 18.61 22.44 6.07
CA ARG A 282 19.87 22.00 5.47
C ARG A 282 19.65 20.64 4.83
N LEU A 283 20.28 20.42 3.70
CA LEU A 283 20.24 19.17 2.90
C LEU A 283 20.91 17.98 3.64
N ILE A 284 20.56 17.75 4.89
CA ILE A 284 20.91 16.52 5.59
C ILE A 284 19.77 15.55 5.31
N ILE A 285 19.95 14.76 4.27
CA ILE A 285 19.05 13.65 3.97
C ILE A 285 19.33 12.56 4.99
N VAL A 286 18.39 12.36 5.89
CA VAL A 286 18.38 11.14 6.71
C VAL A 286 17.75 10.07 5.82
N PRO A 287 18.48 9.02 5.43
CA PRO A 287 17.92 7.94 4.62
C PRO A 287 16.71 7.33 5.28
N GLY A 288 15.71 6.99 4.49
CA GLY A 288 14.59 6.19 4.95
C GLY A 288 15.04 4.75 5.23
N PHE A 289 14.23 4.02 5.99
CA PHE A 289 14.54 2.66 6.43
C PHE A 289 13.26 1.84 6.64
N ALA A 290 13.40 0.58 7.01
CA ALA A 290 12.29 -0.24 7.44
C ALA A 290 12.56 -0.87 8.80
N GLU A 291 11.48 -1.07 9.55
CA GLU A 291 11.47 -1.72 10.86
C GLU A 291 10.37 -2.77 10.92
N VAL A 292 10.54 -3.77 11.77
CA VAL A 292 9.51 -4.76 12.05
C VAL A 292 9.18 -4.74 13.54
N LEU A 293 7.93 -4.47 13.85
CA LEU A 293 7.36 -4.50 15.20
C LEU A 293 6.69 -5.88 15.41
N ASP A 294 7.11 -6.58 16.47
CA ASP A 294 6.37 -7.72 17.00
C ASP A 294 5.27 -7.21 17.94
N LEU A 295 4.02 -7.42 17.57
CA LEU A 295 2.84 -6.91 18.30
C LEU A 295 2.59 -7.64 19.62
N ARG A 296 3.18 -8.80 19.87
CA ARG A 296 3.04 -9.55 21.13
C ARG A 296 4.01 -9.06 22.17
N THR A 297 5.26 -8.81 21.76
CA THR A 297 6.36 -8.44 22.67
C THR A 297 6.60 -6.94 22.73
N GLY A 298 6.23 -6.21 21.66
CA GLY A 298 6.60 -4.81 21.47
C GLY A 298 8.03 -4.61 20.98
N GLU A 299 8.76 -5.70 20.69
CA GLU A 299 10.12 -5.61 20.15
C GLU A 299 10.09 -5.00 18.75
N ILE A 300 11.00 -4.07 18.50
CA ILE A 300 11.19 -3.44 17.18
C ILE A 300 12.59 -3.79 16.68
N VAL A 301 12.64 -4.36 15.49
CA VAL A 301 13.89 -4.72 14.81
C VAL A 301 14.04 -3.84 13.57
N ARG A 302 15.11 -3.04 13.53
CA ARG A 302 15.47 -2.29 12.33
C ARG A 302 16.10 -3.24 11.31
N ILE A 303 15.64 -3.17 10.08
CA ILE A 303 16.17 -3.98 8.99
C ILE A 303 17.53 -3.39 8.55
N PRO A 304 18.62 -4.15 8.63
CA PRO A 304 19.94 -3.66 8.28
C PRO A 304 20.11 -3.50 6.77
N GLY A 305 21.04 -2.65 6.36
CA GLY A 305 21.47 -2.53 4.97
C GLY A 305 20.45 -1.92 4.00
N LEU A 306 19.44 -1.27 4.52
CA LEU A 306 18.41 -0.59 3.74
C LEU A 306 18.51 0.93 3.93
N ASP A 307 18.90 1.64 2.87
CA ASP A 307 18.87 3.08 2.79
C ASP A 307 17.97 3.47 1.62
N THR A 308 16.90 4.21 1.87
CA THR A 308 16.00 4.69 0.81
C THR A 308 16.23 6.16 0.50
N ALA A 309 15.82 6.59 -0.69
CA ALA A 309 15.83 8.01 -1.03
C ALA A 309 14.94 8.84 -0.09
N ALA A 310 15.20 10.13 0.02
CA ALA A 310 14.61 11.00 1.02
C ALA A 310 13.07 11.07 1.00
N GLU A 311 12.42 10.83 -0.12
CA GLU A 311 10.99 11.16 -0.26
C GLU A 311 10.07 9.93 -0.30
N ARG A 312 10.61 8.73 -0.43
CA ARG A 312 9.79 7.54 -0.56
C ARG A 312 10.17 6.46 0.46
N ALA A 313 9.18 5.98 1.17
CA ALA A 313 9.31 4.75 1.97
C ALA A 313 9.50 3.52 1.07
N PRO A 314 10.17 2.46 1.55
CA PRO A 314 10.24 1.21 0.81
C PRO A 314 8.85 0.59 0.65
N ASP A 315 8.63 -0.07 -0.49
CA ASP A 315 7.46 -0.94 -0.63
C ASP A 315 7.61 -2.14 0.31
N LEU A 316 6.54 -2.50 0.99
CA LEU A 316 6.53 -3.57 1.98
C LEU A 316 5.43 -4.58 1.69
N SER A 317 5.77 -5.85 1.66
CA SER A 317 4.77 -6.92 1.56
C SER A 317 5.27 -8.21 2.18
N TRP A 318 4.36 -9.06 2.63
CA TRP A 318 4.70 -10.33 3.25
C TRP A 318 4.30 -11.51 2.39
N SER A 319 5.18 -12.50 2.31
CA SER A 319 4.88 -13.85 1.82
C SER A 319 5.18 -14.84 2.93
N GLY A 320 4.14 -15.32 3.62
CA GLY A 320 4.32 -16.12 4.83
C GLY A 320 5.13 -15.37 5.89
N GLY A 321 6.25 -15.92 6.31
CA GLY A 321 7.16 -15.33 7.30
C GLY A 321 8.25 -14.42 6.69
N THR A 322 8.29 -14.28 5.35
CA THR A 322 9.29 -13.48 4.64
C THR A 322 8.72 -12.12 4.28
N LEU A 323 9.40 -11.06 4.72
CA LEU A 323 9.12 -9.69 4.29
C LEU A 323 9.87 -9.42 2.98
N VAL A 324 9.16 -8.88 2.01
CA VAL A 324 9.72 -8.37 0.75
C VAL A 324 9.76 -6.85 0.82
N LEU A 325 10.87 -6.30 0.38
CA LEU A 325 11.12 -4.86 0.34
C LEU A 325 11.45 -4.45 -1.09
N GLY A 326 10.77 -3.42 -1.58
CA GLY A 326 11.06 -2.77 -2.86
C GLY A 326 11.64 -1.39 -2.62
N VAL A 327 12.79 -1.08 -3.22
CA VAL A 327 13.44 0.22 -3.13
C VAL A 327 13.67 0.75 -4.54
N TRP A 328 13.26 1.97 -4.80
CA TRP A 328 13.30 2.58 -6.12
C TRP A 328 14.31 3.69 -6.21
N SER A 329 14.96 3.77 -7.36
CA SER A 329 15.84 4.87 -7.76
C SER A 329 15.55 5.23 -9.21
N GLY A 330 14.79 6.29 -9.42
CA GLY A 330 14.31 6.66 -10.74
C GLY A 330 13.51 5.53 -11.39
N THR A 331 14.02 4.98 -12.48
CA THR A 331 13.34 3.89 -13.22
C THR A 331 13.79 2.48 -12.83
N ARG A 332 14.70 2.36 -11.87
CA ARG A 332 15.23 1.04 -11.43
C ARG A 332 14.79 0.75 -10.02
N GLY A 333 14.30 -0.44 -9.82
CA GLY A 333 13.98 -0.98 -8.51
C GLY A 333 15.02 -2.00 -8.05
N GLN A 334 15.28 -2.04 -6.77
CA GLN A 334 15.99 -3.13 -6.11
C GLN A 334 15.02 -3.84 -5.20
N VAL A 335 15.08 -5.15 -5.16
CA VAL A 335 14.23 -5.95 -4.30
C VAL A 335 15.08 -6.74 -3.32
N ALA A 336 14.63 -6.76 -2.09
CA ALA A 336 15.24 -7.56 -1.05
C ALA A 336 14.19 -8.36 -0.29
N SER A 337 14.64 -9.39 0.40
CA SER A 337 13.84 -10.14 1.35
C SER A 337 14.52 -10.23 2.70
N TRP A 338 13.72 -10.20 3.74
CA TRP A 338 14.13 -10.32 5.13
C TRP A 338 13.29 -11.36 5.85
N SER A 339 13.91 -12.07 6.80
CA SER A 339 13.23 -13.06 7.62
C SER A 339 13.58 -12.85 9.09
N ALA A 340 12.61 -13.02 9.98
CA ALA A 340 12.82 -12.90 11.42
C ALA A 340 13.83 -13.92 11.98
N ASP A 341 14.00 -15.06 11.30
CA ASP A 341 14.98 -16.09 11.69
C ASP A 341 16.43 -15.68 11.40
N ARG A 342 16.61 -14.64 10.59
CA ARG A 342 17.91 -14.09 10.16
C ARG A 342 17.88 -12.58 10.29
N LYS A 343 17.73 -12.09 11.51
CA LYS A 343 17.55 -10.66 11.81
C LYS A 343 18.67 -9.75 11.27
N ASP A 344 19.89 -10.28 11.17
CA ASP A 344 21.08 -9.49 10.83
C ASP A 344 21.41 -9.43 9.34
N THR A 345 20.64 -10.13 8.50
CA THR A 345 20.95 -10.22 7.06
C THR A 345 19.76 -9.89 6.19
N LEU A 346 20.03 -9.07 5.18
CA LEU A 346 19.13 -8.78 4.09
C LEU A 346 19.57 -9.56 2.87
N ARG A 347 18.64 -10.26 2.21
CA ARG A 347 18.91 -10.93 0.93
C ARG A 347 18.53 -10.02 -0.21
N VAL A 348 19.49 -9.61 -1.00
CA VAL A 348 19.26 -8.87 -2.24
C VAL A 348 18.89 -9.86 -3.33
N LEU A 349 17.67 -9.78 -3.83
CA LEU A 349 17.19 -10.68 -4.87
C LEU A 349 17.80 -10.28 -6.24
N PRO A 350 18.16 -11.24 -7.10
CA PRO A 350 18.76 -10.97 -8.40
C PRO A 350 17.71 -10.50 -9.43
N ALA A 351 16.83 -9.61 -9.01
CA ALA A 351 15.76 -9.06 -9.80
C ALA A 351 15.82 -7.54 -9.73
N GLU A 352 15.99 -6.91 -10.89
CA GLU A 352 15.96 -5.45 -11.02
C GLU A 352 14.67 -5.05 -11.75
N PRO A 353 13.56 -4.83 -11.03
CA PRO A 353 12.33 -4.39 -11.66
C PRO A 353 12.54 -3.02 -12.31
N ARG A 354 11.99 -2.86 -13.50
CA ARG A 354 11.97 -1.58 -14.20
C ARG A 354 10.61 -0.93 -14.01
N GLY A 355 10.60 0.35 -13.78
CA GLY A 355 9.37 1.08 -13.56
C GLY A 355 9.62 2.56 -13.42
N ASP A 356 8.72 3.24 -12.76
CA ASP A 356 8.76 4.66 -12.47
C ASP A 356 8.70 4.84 -10.95
N GLU A 357 9.63 5.59 -10.37
CA GLU A 357 9.73 5.79 -8.92
C GLU A 357 8.43 6.29 -8.29
N SER A 358 7.68 7.11 -9.02
CA SER A 358 6.45 7.72 -8.50
C SER A 358 5.25 6.78 -8.47
N PHE A 359 5.23 5.73 -9.31
CA PHE A 359 4.04 4.89 -9.52
C PHE A 359 4.30 3.39 -9.44
N SER A 360 5.55 2.96 -9.57
CA SER A 360 5.86 1.54 -9.52
C SER A 360 5.92 1.06 -8.08
N SER A 361 5.40 -0.11 -7.82
CA SER A 361 5.49 -0.78 -6.52
C SER A 361 5.79 -2.26 -6.69
N VAL A 362 6.35 -2.85 -5.64
CA VAL A 362 6.66 -4.28 -5.57
C VAL A 362 5.83 -4.92 -4.48
N THR A 363 5.11 -5.98 -4.82
CA THR A 363 4.27 -6.72 -3.88
C THR A 363 4.54 -8.22 -4.00
N ALA A 364 4.71 -8.90 -2.88
CA ALA A 364 4.79 -10.35 -2.86
C ALA A 364 3.44 -10.98 -3.22
N LEU A 365 3.45 -11.89 -4.19
CA LEU A 365 2.26 -12.68 -4.47
C LEU A 365 2.12 -13.80 -3.44
N PRO A 366 0.89 -14.15 -3.06
CA PRO A 366 0.65 -15.31 -2.20
C PRO A 366 1.15 -16.58 -2.91
N PRO A 367 1.70 -17.53 -2.16
CA PRO A 367 2.20 -18.80 -2.68
C PRO A 367 1.08 -19.67 -3.26
#